data_c52cf5a4f2c53befb5344d5e17f06e42
#
_entry.id   c52cf5a4f2c53befb5344d5e17f06e42
#
_cell.length_a   1.000
_cell.length_b   1.000
_cell.length_c   1.000
_cell.angle_alpha   90.00
_cell.angle_beta   90.00
_cell.angle_gamma   90.00
#
_symmetry.space_group_name_H-M   'P 1'
#
loop_
_entity.id
_entity.type
_entity.pdbx_description
1 polymer ?
#
loop_
_entity_poly.entity_id
_entity_poly.type
_entity_poly.pdbx_seq_one_letter_code
_entity_poly.pdbx_strand_id
1 'polypeptide(L)'
;MKFIKSVTLMGTAVLMGFAAGEAFASRSHNPDTLKVALLPDENAATIIQDNEPLADHLEKVTGKKIKLLVTTDYSSMIEATRFGRIDVAYFGPASYTIAKDKMKGAKIDIEPFAARLKRGSTTYQSVIIAHAGSDLKTMADIKGKGIQVAFGDQASTSSHFAPKYTLMQVGVHPGKDYKENFTGAHDSVAKNVERGNAQVGGLSRPIFERLIARGTISKEKVRVLGYSAPIPQYPWVMRTDLTENLQIGIRDAFLSLKRDRPADKKILKPFKADGFAAIKDADYDIIRAIRKNVQGK
;
A
#
# COMPACT_ATOMS: atom_id res chain seq x y z
N MET A 1 -73.95 -34.62 -57.69
CA MET A 1 -73.38 -35.00 -56.40
C MET A 1 -71.87 -35.33 -56.59
N LYS A 2 -70.99 -34.44 -56.34
CA LYS A 2 -69.53 -34.69 -56.32
C LYS A 2 -68.95 -34.01 -55.09
N PHE A 3 -68.46 -34.82 -54.15
CA PHE A 3 -67.79 -34.39 -52.94
C PHE A 3 -66.34 -33.95 -53.28
N ILE A 4 -66.00 -32.70 -52.93
CA ILE A 4 -64.62 -32.21 -52.97
C ILE A 4 -64.07 -32.29 -51.55
N LYS A 5 -63.08 -33.11 -51.38
CA LYS A 5 -62.30 -33.18 -50.10
C LYS A 5 -61.23 -32.12 -50.06
N SER A 6 -61.38 -31.20 -49.11
CA SER A 6 -60.30 -30.24 -48.79
C SER A 6 -59.18 -30.91 -47.97
N VAL A 7 -57.96 -30.81 -48.46
CA VAL A 7 -56.79 -31.22 -47.74
C VAL A 7 -56.19 -29.96 -47.08
N THR A 8 -56.21 -29.97 -45.75
CA THR A 8 -55.57 -28.90 -44.94
C THR A 8 -54.09 -29.25 -44.73
N LEU A 9 -53.21 -28.45 -45.31
CA LEU A 9 -51.78 -28.55 -45.13
C LEU A 9 -51.39 -27.79 -43.86
N MET A 10 -50.99 -28.54 -42.82
CA MET A 10 -50.51 -27.97 -41.56
C MET A 10 -48.99 -27.66 -41.70
N GLY A 11 -48.65 -26.40 -41.89
CA GLY A 11 -47.29 -25.92 -41.94
C GLY A 11 -46.73 -25.76 -40.52
N THR A 12 -45.77 -26.62 -40.18
CA THR A 12 -45.01 -26.52 -38.89
C THR A 12 -43.93 -25.44 -39.06
N ALA A 13 -44.15 -24.26 -38.49
CA ALA A 13 -43.12 -23.23 -38.38
C ALA A 13 -42.17 -23.59 -37.26
N VAL A 14 -40.93 -23.99 -37.61
CA VAL A 14 -39.83 -24.19 -36.66
C VAL A 14 -39.27 -22.77 -36.35
N LEU A 15 -39.60 -22.22 -35.19
CA LEU A 15 -38.95 -21.07 -34.63
C LEU A 15 -37.56 -21.49 -34.13
N MET A 16 -36.51 -21.24 -34.95
CA MET A 16 -35.14 -21.22 -34.48
C MET A 16 -34.93 -19.97 -33.60
N GLY A 17 -35.04 -20.15 -32.27
CA GLY A 17 -34.64 -19.15 -31.31
C GLY A 17 -33.09 -19.00 -31.35
N PHE A 18 -32.61 -17.93 -31.99
CA PHE A 18 -31.24 -17.46 -31.78
C PHE A 18 -31.16 -16.93 -30.36
N ALA A 19 -30.66 -17.77 -29.43
CA ALA A 19 -30.15 -17.31 -28.16
C ALA A 19 -28.85 -16.55 -28.46
N ALA A 20 -28.94 -15.24 -28.70
CA ALA A 20 -27.79 -14.34 -28.65
C ALA A 20 -27.31 -14.33 -27.19
N GLY A 21 -26.40 -15.24 -26.87
CA GLY A 21 -25.59 -15.15 -25.67
C GLY A 21 -24.76 -13.88 -25.77
N GLU A 22 -25.25 -12.79 -25.19
CA GLU A 22 -24.40 -11.62 -24.91
C GLU A 22 -23.31 -12.08 -23.97
N ALA A 23 -22.19 -12.51 -24.55
CA ALA A 23 -20.94 -12.59 -23.83
C ALA A 23 -20.65 -11.16 -23.37
N PHE A 24 -20.92 -10.86 -22.11
CA PHE A 24 -20.37 -9.70 -21.43
C PHE A 24 -18.85 -9.88 -21.39
N ALA A 25 -18.18 -9.58 -22.51
CA ALA A 25 -16.76 -9.37 -22.52
C ALA A 25 -16.51 -8.22 -21.54
N SER A 26 -16.01 -8.52 -20.37
CA SER A 26 -15.49 -7.54 -19.44
C SER A 26 -14.58 -6.62 -20.26
N ARG A 27 -15.02 -5.38 -20.52
CA ARG A 27 -14.21 -4.40 -21.27
C ARG A 27 -12.95 -4.18 -20.43
N SER A 28 -11.84 -4.75 -20.86
CA SER A 28 -10.55 -4.55 -20.24
C SER A 28 -10.21 -3.06 -20.27
N HIS A 29 -9.75 -2.54 -19.14
CA HIS A 29 -9.41 -1.13 -18.96
C HIS A 29 -8.04 -0.85 -19.61
N ASN A 30 -8.02 0.04 -20.61
CA ASN A 30 -6.78 0.43 -21.31
C ASN A 30 -6.72 1.95 -21.47
N PRO A 31 -6.41 2.70 -20.39
CA PRO A 31 -6.43 4.15 -20.41
C PRO A 31 -5.23 4.73 -21.17
N ASP A 32 -5.39 5.93 -21.75
CA ASP A 32 -4.28 6.68 -22.34
C ASP A 32 -3.34 7.27 -21.28
N THR A 33 -3.87 7.54 -20.09
CA THR A 33 -3.12 8.04 -18.93
C THR A 33 -3.31 7.10 -17.75
N LEU A 34 -2.23 6.47 -17.30
CA LEU A 34 -2.21 5.67 -16.06
C LEU A 34 -2.11 6.59 -14.84
N LYS A 35 -3.05 6.44 -13.94
CA LYS A 35 -3.08 7.14 -12.64
C LYS A 35 -2.34 6.30 -11.61
N VAL A 36 -1.15 6.75 -11.23
CA VAL A 36 -0.26 6.07 -10.29
C VAL A 36 -0.31 6.78 -8.95
N ALA A 37 -0.94 6.18 -7.97
CA ALA A 37 -1.06 6.75 -6.63
C ALA A 37 0.10 6.34 -5.74
N LEU A 38 0.64 7.31 -5.03
CA LEU A 38 1.71 7.16 -4.06
C LEU A 38 1.14 7.41 -2.66
N LEU A 39 1.48 6.55 -1.71
CA LEU A 39 1.01 6.64 -0.33
C LEU A 39 1.45 7.95 0.31
N PRO A 40 0.54 8.71 0.97
CA PRO A 40 0.89 9.97 1.64
C PRO A 40 1.55 9.71 3.01
N ASP A 41 2.69 9.01 3.02
CA ASP A 41 3.39 8.60 4.23
C ASP A 41 4.50 9.57 4.67
N GLU A 42 4.85 10.53 3.81
CA GLU A 42 5.75 11.66 4.06
C GLU A 42 5.21 12.93 3.35
N ASN A 43 6.03 13.97 3.25
CA ASN A 43 5.68 15.21 2.52
C ASN A 43 5.36 14.93 1.05
N ALA A 44 4.18 15.35 0.57
CA ALA A 44 3.66 15.01 -0.76
C ALA A 44 4.57 15.51 -1.91
N ALA A 45 5.16 16.72 -1.79
CA ALA A 45 6.06 17.25 -2.82
C ALA A 45 7.32 16.38 -2.94
N THR A 46 7.88 15.95 -1.80
CA THR A 46 9.04 15.04 -1.77
C THR A 46 8.70 13.69 -2.38
N ILE A 47 7.52 13.14 -2.07
CA ILE A 47 7.07 11.85 -2.63
C ILE A 47 6.96 11.93 -4.16
N ILE A 48 6.35 12.98 -4.70
CA ILE A 48 6.22 13.17 -6.16
C ILE A 48 7.60 13.29 -6.79
N GLN A 49 8.44 14.20 -6.31
CA GLN A 49 9.78 14.44 -6.85
C GLN A 49 10.65 13.17 -6.83
N ASP A 50 10.63 12.41 -5.76
CA ASP A 50 11.38 11.16 -5.63
C ASP A 50 10.91 10.08 -6.62
N ASN A 51 9.66 10.14 -7.10
CA ASN A 51 9.06 9.15 -8.00
C ASN A 51 8.96 9.59 -9.47
N GLU A 52 9.35 10.83 -9.84
CA GLU A 52 9.41 11.27 -11.24
C GLU A 52 10.25 10.31 -12.13
N PRO A 53 11.46 9.84 -11.72
CA PRO A 53 12.23 8.92 -12.55
C PRO A 53 11.53 7.57 -12.79
N LEU A 54 10.67 7.13 -11.86
CA LEU A 54 9.85 5.93 -12.04
C LEU A 54 8.70 6.20 -13.02
N ALA A 55 8.08 7.38 -12.96
CA ALA A 55 7.04 7.78 -13.91
C ALA A 55 7.58 7.80 -15.34
N ASP A 56 8.73 8.46 -15.58
CA ASP A 56 9.40 8.50 -16.88
C ASP A 56 9.70 7.08 -17.42
N HIS A 57 10.12 6.19 -16.53
CA HIS A 57 10.40 4.80 -16.89
C HIS A 57 9.13 4.04 -17.28
N LEU A 58 8.05 4.21 -16.53
CA LEU A 58 6.74 3.61 -16.83
C LEU A 58 6.19 4.14 -18.14
N GLU A 59 6.28 5.45 -18.43
CA GLU A 59 5.87 6.03 -19.72
C GLU A 59 6.61 5.37 -20.89
N LYS A 60 7.94 5.24 -20.75
CA LYS A 60 8.78 4.61 -21.79
C LYS A 60 8.42 3.16 -22.05
N VAL A 61 8.11 2.38 -20.99
CA VAL A 61 7.85 0.94 -21.14
C VAL A 61 6.42 0.67 -21.58
N THR A 62 5.44 1.42 -21.05
CA THR A 62 4.02 1.17 -21.33
C THR A 62 3.47 1.93 -22.52
N GLY A 63 4.16 2.98 -22.99
CA GLY A 63 3.67 3.90 -24.02
C GLY A 63 2.47 4.74 -23.53
N LYS A 64 2.19 4.76 -22.23
CA LYS A 64 1.08 5.51 -21.62
C LYS A 64 1.61 6.75 -20.91
N LYS A 65 0.83 7.83 -20.90
CA LYS A 65 1.11 8.97 -20.02
C LYS A 65 0.98 8.53 -18.56
N ILE A 66 1.87 9.01 -17.70
CA ILE A 66 1.82 8.71 -16.26
C ILE A 66 1.41 9.96 -15.48
N LYS A 67 0.36 9.83 -14.66
CA LYS A 67 -0.05 10.87 -13.72
C LYS A 67 0.19 10.39 -12.30
N LEU A 68 1.24 10.92 -11.64
CA LEU A 68 1.47 10.68 -10.23
C LEU A 68 0.42 11.41 -9.38
N LEU A 69 -0.10 10.75 -8.38
CA LEU A 69 -1.11 11.26 -7.44
C LEU A 69 -0.68 10.97 -6.01
N VAL A 70 -0.84 11.96 -5.14
CA VAL A 70 -0.75 11.78 -3.68
C VAL A 70 -2.06 12.27 -3.10
N THR A 71 -2.74 11.44 -2.32
CA THR A 71 -4.01 11.78 -1.66
C THR A 71 -3.76 12.51 -0.33
N THR A 72 -4.81 13.04 0.28
CA THR A 72 -4.72 13.74 1.57
C THR A 72 -4.34 12.82 2.73
N ASP A 73 -4.83 11.58 2.69
CA ASP A 73 -4.64 10.55 3.69
C ASP A 73 -4.76 9.13 3.08
N TYR A 74 -4.49 8.11 3.88
CA TYR A 74 -4.55 6.71 3.45
C TYR A 74 -5.97 6.26 3.13
N SER A 75 -6.97 6.74 3.87
CA SER A 75 -8.39 6.39 3.63
C SER A 75 -8.86 6.91 2.29
N SER A 76 -8.49 8.14 1.93
CA SER A 76 -8.78 8.75 0.62
C SER A 76 -8.16 7.93 -0.53
N MET A 77 -6.93 7.42 -0.35
CA MET A 77 -6.28 6.54 -1.33
C MET A 77 -7.00 5.19 -1.47
N ILE A 78 -7.37 4.58 -0.34
CA ILE A 78 -8.13 3.33 -0.31
C ILE A 78 -9.47 3.49 -1.06
N GLU A 79 -10.22 4.56 -0.78
CA GLU A 79 -11.51 4.79 -1.43
C GLU A 79 -11.35 5.14 -2.92
N ALA A 80 -10.36 5.96 -3.29
CA ALA A 80 -10.08 6.26 -4.70
C ALA A 80 -9.73 4.99 -5.49
N THR A 81 -9.00 4.06 -4.88
CA THR A 81 -8.69 2.75 -5.47
C THR A 81 -9.95 1.90 -5.61
N ARG A 82 -10.76 1.82 -4.56
CA ARG A 82 -12.02 1.06 -4.55
C ARG A 82 -12.99 1.51 -5.64
N PHE A 83 -13.04 2.81 -5.92
CA PHE A 83 -13.89 3.39 -6.97
C PHE A 83 -13.23 3.40 -8.36
N GLY A 84 -12.11 2.68 -8.56
CA GLY A 84 -11.45 2.57 -9.86
C GLY A 84 -10.84 3.87 -10.38
N ARG A 85 -10.55 4.83 -9.50
CA ARG A 85 -9.96 6.14 -9.86
C ARG A 85 -8.43 6.09 -9.93
N ILE A 86 -7.83 4.97 -9.54
CA ILE A 86 -6.40 4.70 -9.51
C ILE A 86 -6.13 3.41 -10.27
N ASP A 87 -5.12 3.39 -11.11
CA ASP A 87 -4.78 2.25 -11.96
C ASP A 87 -3.64 1.43 -11.36
N VAL A 88 -2.64 2.11 -10.80
CA VAL A 88 -1.48 1.53 -10.10
C VAL A 88 -1.29 2.27 -8.80
N ALA A 89 -0.93 1.57 -7.73
CA ALA A 89 -0.78 2.20 -6.43
C ALA A 89 0.38 1.62 -5.62
N TYR A 90 1.09 2.49 -4.89
CA TYR A 90 2.08 2.11 -3.88
C TYR A 90 1.44 2.20 -2.50
N PHE A 91 1.04 1.09 -1.94
CA PHE A 91 0.40 1.00 -0.63
C PHE A 91 1.37 0.63 0.49
N GLY A 92 1.03 0.99 1.73
CA GLY A 92 1.55 0.28 2.89
C GLY A 92 0.87 -1.09 3.04
N PRO A 93 1.50 -2.09 3.67
CA PRO A 93 0.92 -3.43 3.79
C PRO A 93 -0.47 -3.47 4.43
N ALA A 94 -0.73 -2.71 5.50
CA ALA A 94 -2.04 -2.67 6.15
C ALA A 94 -3.08 -1.93 5.29
N SER A 95 -2.74 -0.77 4.71
CA SER A 95 -3.65 -0.04 3.84
C SER A 95 -4.01 -0.84 2.59
N TYR A 96 -3.07 -1.63 2.05
CA TYR A 96 -3.36 -2.61 0.99
C TYR A 96 -4.39 -3.65 1.45
N THR A 97 -4.16 -4.31 2.59
CA THR A 97 -5.10 -5.33 3.08
C THR A 97 -6.47 -4.74 3.43
N ILE A 98 -6.54 -3.49 3.89
CA ILE A 98 -7.80 -2.78 4.10
C ILE A 98 -8.51 -2.49 2.77
N ALA A 99 -7.77 -2.00 1.76
CA ALA A 99 -8.33 -1.78 0.42
C ALA A 99 -8.88 -3.08 -0.17
N LYS A 100 -8.12 -4.18 -0.09
CA LYS A 100 -8.52 -5.52 -0.56
C LYS A 100 -9.80 -6.00 0.14
N ASP A 101 -9.89 -5.82 1.46
CA ASP A 101 -11.10 -6.18 2.22
C ASP A 101 -12.33 -5.37 1.77
N LYS A 102 -12.17 -4.06 1.50
CA LYS A 102 -13.26 -3.19 1.02
C LYS A 102 -13.68 -3.45 -0.42
N MET A 103 -12.85 -4.13 -1.21
CA MET A 103 -13.11 -4.48 -2.61
C MET A 103 -13.75 -5.86 -2.77
N LYS A 104 -13.93 -6.63 -1.70
CA LYS A 104 -14.64 -7.91 -1.75
C LYS A 104 -16.04 -7.74 -2.34
N GLY A 105 -16.31 -8.47 -3.45
CA GLY A 105 -17.57 -8.36 -4.18
C GLY A 105 -17.71 -7.13 -5.10
N ALA A 106 -16.69 -6.30 -5.23
CA ALA A 106 -16.66 -5.21 -6.19
C ALA A 106 -16.39 -5.71 -7.62
N LYS A 107 -16.77 -4.91 -8.63
CA LYS A 107 -16.48 -5.21 -10.05
C LYS A 107 -15.00 -5.10 -10.40
N ILE A 108 -14.24 -4.33 -9.65
CA ILE A 108 -12.81 -4.08 -9.84
C ILE A 108 -12.11 -4.62 -8.61
N ASP A 109 -11.00 -5.32 -8.81
CA ASP A 109 -10.11 -5.77 -7.75
C ASP A 109 -8.69 -5.26 -8.01
N ILE A 110 -7.82 -5.38 -7.03
CA ILE A 110 -6.40 -5.05 -7.12
C ILE A 110 -5.56 -6.26 -6.74
N GLU A 111 -4.39 -6.40 -7.37
CA GLU A 111 -3.42 -7.40 -6.99
C GLU A 111 -2.04 -6.80 -6.77
N PRO A 112 -1.27 -7.31 -5.80
CA PRO A 112 0.10 -6.90 -5.59
C PRO A 112 0.99 -7.63 -6.59
N PHE A 113 1.97 -6.91 -7.17
CA PHE A 113 2.82 -7.50 -8.20
C PHE A 113 4.32 -7.30 -7.95
N ALA A 114 4.71 -6.27 -7.20
CA ALA A 114 6.10 -5.97 -6.91
C ALA A 114 6.28 -5.34 -5.53
N ALA A 115 7.38 -5.67 -4.88
CA ALA A 115 7.83 -5.01 -3.66
C ALA A 115 9.35 -4.76 -3.71
N ARG A 116 9.78 -3.75 -2.97
CA ARG A 116 11.20 -3.41 -2.85
C ARG A 116 12.02 -4.62 -2.40
N LEU A 117 13.09 -4.92 -3.16
CA LEU A 117 14.12 -5.87 -2.78
C LEU A 117 15.34 -5.11 -2.24
N LYS A 118 15.83 -5.49 -1.08
CA LYS A 118 17.06 -4.95 -0.49
C LYS A 118 17.84 -6.04 0.23
N ARG A 119 19.08 -6.28 -0.20
CA ARG A 119 19.96 -7.34 0.36
C ARG A 119 19.27 -8.71 0.39
N GLY A 120 18.58 -9.05 -0.69
CA GLY A 120 17.84 -10.31 -0.82
C GLY A 120 16.52 -10.40 -0.03
N SER A 121 16.10 -9.32 0.67
CA SER A 121 14.89 -9.33 1.49
C SER A 121 13.81 -8.39 0.94
N THR A 122 12.56 -8.84 1.00
CA THR A 122 11.33 -8.07 0.76
C THR A 122 10.61 -7.72 2.07
N THR A 123 11.35 -7.61 3.18
CA THR A 123 10.80 -7.21 4.48
C THR A 123 11.44 -5.91 4.98
N TYR A 124 10.80 -5.30 5.97
CA TYR A 124 11.32 -4.17 6.72
C TYR A 124 10.81 -4.21 8.16
N GLN A 125 11.18 -3.24 8.99
CA GLN A 125 10.75 -3.14 10.39
C GLN A 125 10.12 -1.78 10.65
N SER A 126 9.21 -1.72 11.60
CA SER A 126 8.88 -0.50 12.34
C SER A 126 9.96 -0.23 13.38
N VAL A 127 10.17 1.05 13.69
CA VAL A 127 10.99 1.50 14.82
C VAL A 127 10.12 2.24 15.82
N ILE A 128 10.35 2.00 17.11
CA ILE A 128 9.74 2.73 18.21
C ILE A 128 10.83 3.62 18.80
N ILE A 129 10.57 4.93 18.78
CA ILE A 129 11.50 5.96 19.25
C ILE A 129 10.91 6.71 20.44
N ALA A 130 11.77 7.23 21.30
CA ALA A 130 11.42 8.13 22.38
C ALA A 130 12.16 9.46 22.25
N HIS A 131 11.61 10.52 22.85
CA HIS A 131 12.33 11.78 23.06
C HIS A 131 13.58 11.52 23.92
N ALA A 132 14.76 11.99 23.49
CA ALA A 132 16.03 11.69 24.15
C ALA A 132 16.11 12.22 25.59
N GLY A 133 15.39 13.32 25.88
CA GLY A 133 15.29 13.91 27.23
C GLY A 133 14.36 13.14 28.18
N SER A 134 13.64 12.09 27.70
CA SER A 134 12.84 11.23 28.58
C SER A 134 13.69 10.22 29.33
N ASP A 135 13.16 9.68 30.43
CA ASP A 135 13.74 8.57 31.21
C ASP A 135 13.56 7.18 30.57
N LEU A 136 12.80 7.12 29.45
CA LEU A 136 12.48 5.88 28.75
C LEU A 136 13.71 5.31 28.03
N LYS A 137 14.11 4.08 28.36
CA LYS A 137 15.24 3.36 27.76
C LYS A 137 14.80 2.13 26.99
N THR A 138 13.67 1.55 27.35
CA THR A 138 13.06 0.36 26.74
C THR A 138 11.58 0.59 26.47
N MET A 139 10.95 -0.26 25.69
CA MET A 139 9.50 -0.23 25.48
C MET A 139 8.72 -0.54 26.75
N ALA A 140 9.26 -1.39 27.63
CA ALA A 140 8.62 -1.76 28.90
C ALA A 140 8.50 -0.58 29.86
N ASP A 141 9.38 0.43 29.76
CA ASP A 141 9.35 1.63 30.61
C ASP A 141 8.11 2.50 30.37
N ILE A 142 7.36 2.26 29.28
CA ILE A 142 6.12 2.96 28.96
C ILE A 142 4.98 2.52 29.88
N LYS A 143 5.08 1.32 30.46
CA LYS A 143 4.01 0.72 31.27
C LYS A 143 3.57 1.63 32.43
N GLY A 144 2.26 1.90 32.50
CA GLY A 144 1.66 2.72 33.55
C GLY A 144 1.99 4.22 33.51
N LYS A 145 2.70 4.71 32.50
CA LYS A 145 3.14 6.12 32.44
C LYS A 145 2.03 7.08 31.98
N GLY A 146 0.99 6.62 31.28
CA GLY A 146 -0.09 7.46 30.74
C GLY A 146 0.37 8.50 29.71
N ILE A 147 1.56 8.31 29.12
CA ILE A 147 2.21 9.23 28.19
C ILE A 147 1.53 9.26 26.80
N GLN A 148 1.87 10.26 25.99
CA GLN A 148 1.46 10.33 24.59
C GLN A 148 2.39 9.48 23.71
N VAL A 149 1.79 8.59 22.93
CA VAL A 149 2.47 7.83 21.86
C VAL A 149 1.95 8.32 20.50
N ALA A 150 2.85 8.89 19.71
CA ALA A 150 2.54 9.36 18.38
C ALA A 150 2.55 8.20 17.37
N PHE A 151 1.45 8.07 16.64
CA PHE A 151 1.31 7.21 15.48
C PHE A 151 1.09 8.06 14.22
N GLY A 152 1.32 7.48 13.03
CA GLY A 152 1.03 8.13 11.76
C GLY A 152 -0.46 8.06 11.42
N ASP A 153 -0.77 7.54 10.22
CA ASP A 153 -2.15 7.31 9.80
C ASP A 153 -2.73 6.03 10.44
N GLN A 154 -4.03 6.03 10.72
CA GLN A 154 -4.73 4.88 11.31
C GLN A 154 -4.66 3.60 10.46
N ALA A 155 -4.53 3.73 9.13
CA ALA A 155 -4.34 2.61 8.21
C ALA A 155 -2.86 2.26 7.96
N SER A 156 -1.92 2.92 8.66
CA SER A 156 -0.48 2.67 8.50
C SER A 156 -0.06 1.36 9.15
N THR A 157 0.75 0.57 8.46
CA THR A 157 1.38 -0.63 9.03
C THR A 157 2.43 -0.26 10.06
N SER A 158 3.49 0.40 9.62
CA SER A 158 4.70 0.61 10.41
C SER A 158 4.66 1.86 11.29
N SER A 159 3.60 2.68 11.14
CA SER A 159 3.39 3.82 12.04
C SER A 159 2.10 3.72 12.86
N HIS A 160 1.40 2.58 12.81
CA HIS A 160 0.26 2.29 13.72
C HIS A 160 0.23 0.82 14.12
N PHE A 161 -0.16 -0.10 13.20
CA PHE A 161 -0.44 -1.49 13.60
C PHE A 161 0.79 -2.21 14.14
N ALA A 162 1.93 -2.14 13.46
CA ALA A 162 3.12 -2.88 13.86
C ALA A 162 3.75 -2.34 15.16
N PRO A 163 3.97 -1.02 15.37
CA PRO A 163 4.49 -0.53 16.64
C PRO A 163 3.51 -0.76 17.79
N LYS A 164 2.19 -0.58 17.59
CA LYS A 164 1.17 -0.88 18.58
C LYS A 164 1.18 -2.35 18.98
N TYR A 165 1.19 -3.26 18.00
CA TYR A 165 1.31 -4.69 18.26
C TYR A 165 2.60 -5.04 19.00
N THR A 166 3.74 -4.43 18.62
CA THR A 166 5.02 -4.65 19.30
C THR A 166 4.98 -4.20 20.76
N LEU A 167 4.35 -3.07 21.07
CA LEU A 167 4.14 -2.61 22.44
C LEU A 167 3.25 -3.59 23.23
N MET A 168 2.17 -4.09 22.63
CA MET A 168 1.29 -5.07 23.25
C MET A 168 2.02 -6.39 23.58
N GLN A 169 2.97 -6.82 22.72
CA GLN A 169 3.78 -8.03 22.97
C GLN A 169 4.70 -7.90 24.19
N VAL A 170 5.07 -6.69 24.60
CA VAL A 170 5.84 -6.44 25.83
C VAL A 170 4.95 -6.01 27.01
N GLY A 171 3.63 -6.21 26.91
CA GLY A 171 2.66 -5.93 27.96
C GLY A 171 2.33 -4.45 28.15
N VAL A 172 2.56 -3.62 27.12
CA VAL A 172 2.22 -2.18 27.10
C VAL A 172 0.98 -1.97 26.22
N HIS A 173 -0.13 -1.55 26.84
CA HIS A 173 -1.44 -1.50 26.19
C HIS A 173 -1.99 -0.09 26.04
N PRO A 174 -2.64 0.23 24.90
CA PRO A 174 -3.30 1.53 24.71
C PRO A 174 -4.44 1.73 25.70
N GLY A 175 -4.69 2.98 26.06
CA GLY A 175 -5.72 3.38 27.03
C GLY A 175 -5.37 3.10 28.48
N LYS A 176 -4.55 2.07 28.74
CA LYS A 176 -4.06 1.71 30.08
C LYS A 176 -2.69 2.36 30.37
N ASP A 177 -1.74 2.15 29.49
CA ASP A 177 -0.33 2.52 29.73
C ASP A 177 0.06 3.81 28.99
N TYR A 178 -0.64 4.11 27.88
CA TYR A 178 -0.42 5.31 27.07
C TYR A 178 -1.69 5.77 26.35
N LYS A 179 -1.66 7.02 25.86
CA LYS A 179 -2.69 7.62 25.00
C LYS A 179 -2.20 7.69 23.57
N GLU A 180 -3.06 7.32 22.62
CA GLU A 180 -2.73 7.36 21.19
C GLU A 180 -2.92 8.77 20.63
N ASN A 181 -1.96 9.25 19.85
CA ASN A 181 -2.02 10.49 19.10
C ASN A 181 -1.67 10.25 17.63
N PHE A 182 -2.63 10.41 16.73
CA PHE A 182 -2.45 10.18 15.30
C PHE A 182 -2.04 11.48 14.61
N THR A 183 -0.87 11.48 13.97
CA THR A 183 -0.24 12.67 13.36
C THR A 183 -0.22 12.64 11.84
N GLY A 184 -0.77 11.59 11.22
CA GLY A 184 -0.94 11.42 9.78
C GLY A 184 0.26 10.78 9.08
N ALA A 185 1.44 11.39 9.12
CA ALA A 185 2.60 10.94 8.37
C ALA A 185 3.80 10.58 9.26
N HIS A 186 4.74 9.79 8.73
CA HIS A 186 5.91 9.32 9.47
C HIS A 186 6.86 10.44 9.92
N ASP A 187 7.08 11.44 9.06
CA ASP A 187 7.90 12.61 9.41
C ASP A 187 7.26 13.45 10.50
N SER A 188 5.93 13.54 10.53
CA SER A 188 5.18 14.19 11.60
C SER A 188 5.35 13.46 12.92
N VAL A 189 5.30 12.12 12.94
CA VAL A 189 5.59 11.32 14.14
C VAL A 189 6.98 11.63 14.68
N ALA A 190 8.00 11.55 13.81
CA ALA A 190 9.38 11.78 14.21
C ALA A 190 9.61 13.19 14.76
N LYS A 191 9.04 14.23 14.11
CA LYS A 191 9.10 15.63 14.56
C LYS A 191 8.39 15.86 15.88
N ASN A 192 7.24 15.22 16.12
CA ASN A 192 6.52 15.32 17.40
C ASN A 192 7.34 14.70 18.53
N VAL A 193 8.02 13.57 18.32
CA VAL A 193 8.91 12.98 19.32
C VAL A 193 10.16 13.84 19.52
N GLU A 194 10.80 14.32 18.47
CA GLU A 194 11.97 15.19 18.55
C GLU A 194 11.71 16.46 19.38
N ARG A 195 10.51 17.03 19.26
CA ARG A 195 10.09 18.26 19.96
C ARG A 195 9.56 18.01 21.36
N GLY A 196 9.41 16.75 21.78
CA GLY A 196 8.83 16.36 23.07
C GLY A 196 7.30 16.52 23.14
N ASN A 197 6.62 16.81 22.02
CA ASN A 197 5.15 16.88 21.96
C ASN A 197 4.50 15.48 22.17
N ALA A 198 5.23 14.43 21.85
CA ALA A 198 4.94 13.07 22.23
C ALA A 198 6.22 12.44 22.81
N GLN A 199 6.08 11.67 23.90
CA GLN A 199 7.22 11.04 24.55
C GLN A 199 7.76 9.87 23.73
N VAL A 200 6.87 9.17 23.01
CA VAL A 200 7.17 7.99 22.18
C VAL A 200 6.49 8.11 20.83
N GLY A 201 7.05 7.47 19.80
CA GLY A 201 6.41 7.36 18.50
C GLY A 201 6.82 6.10 17.75
N GLY A 202 5.93 5.63 16.89
CA GLY A 202 6.16 4.48 16.01
C GLY A 202 6.18 4.89 14.54
N LEU A 203 7.22 4.49 13.80
CA LEU A 203 7.31 4.80 12.38
C LEU A 203 8.12 3.75 11.59
N SER A 204 8.12 3.84 10.25
CA SER A 204 8.94 2.99 9.39
C SER A 204 10.43 3.21 9.67
N ARG A 205 11.17 2.15 9.99
CA ARG A 205 12.64 2.22 10.16
C ARG A 205 13.36 2.80 8.94
N PRO A 206 13.10 2.37 7.70
CA PRO A 206 13.72 2.97 6.52
C PRO A 206 13.46 4.47 6.37
N ILE A 207 12.25 4.95 6.72
CA ILE A 207 11.90 6.37 6.70
C ILE A 207 12.65 7.11 7.81
N PHE A 208 12.63 6.59 9.04
CA PHE A 208 13.39 7.15 10.16
C PHE A 208 14.88 7.34 9.83
N GLU A 209 15.53 6.30 9.29
CA GLU A 209 16.92 6.37 8.85
C GLU A 209 17.14 7.42 7.74
N ARG A 210 16.14 7.65 6.87
CA ARG A 210 16.18 8.66 5.82
C ARG A 210 16.01 10.07 6.38
N LEU A 211 15.10 10.28 7.32
CA LEU A 211 14.87 11.58 7.99
C LEU A 211 16.13 12.05 8.72
N ILE A 212 16.83 11.16 9.43
CA ILE A 212 18.13 11.45 10.05
C ILE A 212 19.16 11.79 8.99
N ALA A 213 19.29 10.98 7.95
CA ALA A 213 20.30 11.18 6.90
C ALA A 213 20.10 12.49 6.10
N ARG A 214 18.87 12.99 6.04
CA ARG A 214 18.51 14.29 5.41
C ARG A 214 18.61 15.46 6.40
N GLY A 215 18.89 15.22 7.68
CA GLY A 215 18.88 16.26 8.73
C GLY A 215 17.48 16.79 9.05
N THR A 216 16.41 16.08 8.63
CA THR A 216 15.01 16.49 8.91
C THR A 216 14.69 16.39 10.40
N ILE A 217 15.32 15.44 11.10
CA ILE A 217 15.34 15.28 12.56
C ILE A 217 16.77 15.05 13.04
N SER A 218 17.06 15.48 14.28
CA SER A 218 18.36 15.26 14.94
C SER A 218 18.36 13.90 15.65
N LYS A 219 19.41 13.11 15.38
CA LYS A 219 19.62 11.82 16.02
C LYS A 219 19.80 11.95 17.53
N GLU A 220 20.39 13.06 17.99
CA GLU A 220 20.68 13.35 19.40
C GLU A 220 19.42 13.63 20.22
N LYS A 221 18.34 14.08 19.55
CA LYS A 221 17.06 14.40 20.20
C LYS A 221 16.08 13.22 20.29
N VAL A 222 16.41 12.09 19.68
CA VAL A 222 15.58 10.90 19.69
C VAL A 222 16.39 9.67 20.08
N ARG A 223 15.74 8.74 20.79
CA ARG A 223 16.32 7.45 21.20
C ARG A 223 15.50 6.31 20.63
N VAL A 224 16.15 5.28 20.09
CA VAL A 224 15.47 4.06 19.67
C VAL A 224 15.20 3.19 20.90
N LEU A 225 13.95 2.84 21.15
CA LEU A 225 13.53 1.89 22.19
C LEU A 225 13.50 0.45 21.68
N GLY A 226 13.27 0.24 20.39
CA GLY A 226 13.26 -1.08 19.78
C GLY A 226 12.65 -1.10 18.39
N TYR A 227 12.52 -2.31 17.84
CA TYR A 227 12.03 -2.59 16.51
C TYR A 227 10.92 -3.65 16.55
N SER A 228 10.03 -3.61 15.57
CA SER A 228 9.09 -4.71 15.34
C SER A 228 9.81 -5.95 14.81
N ALA A 229 9.13 -7.10 14.84
CA ALA A 229 9.48 -8.21 13.95
C ALA A 229 9.48 -7.74 12.48
N PRO A 230 10.23 -8.42 11.58
CA PRO A 230 10.17 -8.14 10.15
C PRO A 230 8.74 -8.27 9.61
N ILE A 231 8.33 -7.31 8.81
CA ILE A 231 7.02 -7.25 8.13
C ILE A 231 7.21 -7.12 6.62
N PRO A 232 6.27 -7.61 5.78
CA PRO A 232 6.36 -7.48 4.33
C PRO A 232 6.52 -6.04 3.89
N GLN A 233 7.28 -5.83 2.81
CA GLN A 233 7.46 -4.52 2.19
C GLN A 233 6.16 -3.96 1.63
N TYR A 234 6.14 -2.66 1.39
CA TYR A 234 5.08 -1.93 0.70
C TYR A 234 4.84 -2.56 -0.67
N PRO A 235 3.60 -2.99 -0.97
CA PRO A 235 3.26 -3.52 -2.28
C PRO A 235 3.02 -2.41 -3.30
N TRP A 236 3.54 -2.59 -4.49
CA TRP A 236 2.98 -2.02 -5.69
C TRP A 236 1.84 -2.91 -6.14
N VAL A 237 0.68 -2.32 -6.35
CA VAL A 237 -0.54 -3.01 -6.76
C VAL A 237 -1.07 -2.39 -8.05
N MET A 238 -1.81 -3.18 -8.83
CA MET A 238 -2.53 -2.69 -10.00
C MET A 238 -3.96 -3.26 -10.03
N ARG A 239 -4.83 -2.59 -10.76
CA ARG A 239 -6.18 -3.09 -11.05
C ARG A 239 -6.11 -4.37 -11.87
N THR A 240 -6.99 -5.32 -11.57
CA THR A 240 -7.04 -6.62 -12.26
C THR A 240 -7.74 -6.55 -13.63
N ASP A 241 -8.49 -5.47 -13.89
CA ASP A 241 -9.20 -5.28 -15.16
C ASP A 241 -8.42 -4.49 -16.23
N LEU A 242 -7.15 -4.12 -15.96
CA LEU A 242 -6.25 -3.62 -17.00
C LEU A 242 -6.06 -4.67 -18.10
N THR A 243 -5.82 -4.23 -19.35
CA THR A 243 -5.47 -5.19 -20.42
C THR A 243 -4.25 -6.01 -20.05
N GLU A 244 -4.20 -7.28 -20.46
CA GLU A 244 -3.11 -8.21 -20.14
C GLU A 244 -1.73 -7.65 -20.53
N ASN A 245 -1.60 -7.11 -21.75
CA ASN A 245 -0.36 -6.50 -22.20
C ASN A 245 0.10 -5.35 -21.31
N LEU A 246 -0.84 -4.54 -20.80
CA LEU A 246 -0.51 -3.43 -19.91
C LEU A 246 -0.08 -3.93 -18.51
N GLN A 247 -0.76 -4.96 -17.98
CA GLN A 247 -0.35 -5.60 -16.73
C GLN A 247 1.06 -6.20 -16.83
N ILE A 248 1.37 -6.90 -17.93
CA ILE A 248 2.71 -7.46 -18.19
C ILE A 248 3.73 -6.32 -18.28
N GLY A 249 3.47 -5.29 -19.09
CA GLY A 249 4.37 -4.15 -19.25
C GLY A 249 4.66 -3.42 -17.92
N ILE A 250 3.64 -3.20 -17.09
CA ILE A 250 3.81 -2.59 -15.76
C ILE A 250 4.67 -3.50 -14.87
N ARG A 251 4.36 -4.80 -14.80
CA ARG A 251 5.12 -5.76 -13.99
C ARG A 251 6.59 -5.81 -14.40
N ASP A 252 6.85 -5.92 -15.71
CA ASP A 252 8.21 -6.00 -16.26
C ASP A 252 8.99 -4.71 -16.04
N ALA A 253 8.34 -3.53 -16.12
CA ALA A 253 8.95 -2.26 -15.81
C ALA A 253 9.57 -2.23 -14.40
N PHE A 254 8.94 -2.84 -13.41
CA PHE A 254 9.48 -2.94 -12.05
C PHE A 254 10.50 -4.06 -11.90
N LEU A 255 10.15 -5.29 -12.31
CA LEU A 255 10.96 -6.47 -12.03
C LEU A 255 12.26 -6.53 -12.83
N SER A 256 12.34 -5.78 -13.93
CA SER A 256 13.58 -5.65 -14.73
C SER A 256 14.60 -4.68 -14.13
N LEU A 257 14.23 -3.82 -13.17
CA LEU A 257 15.13 -2.81 -12.61
C LEU A 257 16.24 -3.46 -11.74
N LYS A 258 17.50 -3.04 -12.00
CA LYS A 258 18.69 -3.57 -11.32
C LYS A 258 19.63 -2.44 -10.91
N ARG A 259 20.12 -2.49 -9.66
CA ARG A 259 20.98 -1.46 -9.09
C ARG A 259 22.36 -1.33 -9.78
N ASP A 260 22.87 -2.38 -10.38
CA ASP A 260 24.12 -2.38 -11.10
C ASP A 260 24.06 -1.64 -12.45
N ARG A 261 22.85 -1.43 -13.00
CA ARG A 261 22.65 -0.64 -14.21
C ARG A 261 22.58 0.86 -13.90
N PRO A 262 23.43 1.71 -14.53
CA PRO A 262 23.46 3.16 -14.25
C PRO A 262 22.10 3.85 -14.47
N ALA A 263 21.36 3.48 -15.50
CA ALA A 263 20.05 4.05 -15.82
C ALA A 263 19.00 3.80 -14.71
N ASP A 264 19.06 2.65 -14.04
CA ASP A 264 18.10 2.25 -13.02
C ASP A 264 18.41 2.85 -11.64
N LYS A 265 19.67 3.29 -11.42
CA LYS A 265 20.10 3.83 -10.10
C LYS A 265 19.25 4.99 -9.64
N LYS A 266 18.89 5.92 -10.55
CA LYS A 266 18.07 7.09 -10.19
C LYS A 266 16.64 6.69 -9.80
N ILE A 267 16.09 5.62 -10.42
CA ILE A 267 14.76 5.07 -10.11
C ILE A 267 14.78 4.36 -8.75
N LEU A 268 15.82 3.57 -8.48
CA LEU A 268 15.93 2.76 -7.27
C LEU A 268 16.43 3.55 -6.04
N LYS A 269 17.07 4.72 -6.24
CA LYS A 269 17.66 5.53 -5.17
C LYS A 269 16.65 5.98 -4.11
N PRO A 270 15.46 6.52 -4.44
CA PRO A 270 14.47 6.95 -3.43
C PRO A 270 14.00 5.79 -2.56
N PHE A 271 13.88 4.61 -3.14
CA PHE A 271 13.49 3.39 -2.44
C PHE A 271 14.65 2.76 -1.64
N LYS A 272 15.90 3.22 -1.82
CA LYS A 272 17.11 2.55 -1.32
C LYS A 272 17.10 1.05 -1.66
N ALA A 273 16.63 0.71 -2.88
CA ALA A 273 16.41 -0.64 -3.36
C ALA A 273 17.61 -1.18 -4.15
N ASP A 274 17.76 -2.49 -4.20
CA ASP A 274 18.65 -3.19 -5.11
C ASP A 274 17.88 -3.62 -6.39
N GLY A 275 16.55 -3.60 -6.34
CA GLY A 275 15.58 -3.92 -7.37
C GLY A 275 14.19 -4.09 -6.77
N PHE A 276 13.31 -4.73 -7.51
CA PHE A 276 11.99 -5.17 -7.04
C PHE A 276 11.86 -6.68 -7.21
N ALA A 277 11.08 -7.32 -6.34
CA ALA A 277 10.76 -8.75 -6.42
C ALA A 277 9.26 -8.93 -6.57
N ALA A 278 8.86 -9.99 -7.28
CA ALA A 278 7.46 -10.39 -7.39
C ALA A 278 6.92 -10.80 -6.01
N ILE A 279 5.68 -10.45 -5.76
CA ILE A 279 4.94 -10.73 -4.52
C ILE A 279 3.52 -11.16 -4.84
N LYS A 280 2.85 -11.73 -3.87
CA LYS A 280 1.45 -12.17 -3.96
C LYS A 280 0.65 -11.76 -2.72
N ASP A 281 -0.67 -11.80 -2.81
CA ASP A 281 -1.59 -11.38 -1.73
C ASP A 281 -1.36 -12.15 -0.41
N ALA A 282 -1.07 -13.46 -0.48
CA ALA A 282 -0.81 -14.29 0.69
C ALA A 282 0.43 -13.85 1.50
N ASP A 283 1.39 -13.12 0.89
CA ASP A 283 2.56 -12.60 1.60
C ASP A 283 2.17 -11.58 2.68
N TYR A 284 0.92 -11.05 2.61
CA TYR A 284 0.36 -10.06 3.54
C TYR A 284 -0.56 -10.65 4.62
N ASP A 285 -0.68 -11.99 4.74
CA ASP A 285 -1.53 -12.63 5.75
C ASP A 285 -1.07 -12.32 7.17
N ILE A 286 0.24 -12.19 7.39
CA ILE A 286 0.77 -11.75 8.68
C ILE A 286 0.26 -10.35 9.06
N ILE A 287 0.05 -9.47 8.09
CA ILE A 287 -0.48 -8.12 8.33
C ILE A 287 -1.97 -8.18 8.70
N ARG A 288 -2.74 -9.07 8.07
CA ARG A 288 -4.13 -9.35 8.43
C ARG A 288 -4.23 -9.83 9.87
N ALA A 289 -3.33 -10.74 10.28
CA ALA A 289 -3.24 -11.24 11.65
C ALA A 289 -2.89 -10.13 12.67
N ILE A 290 -1.89 -9.29 12.37
CA ILE A 290 -1.51 -8.14 13.21
C ILE A 290 -2.70 -7.18 13.36
N ARG A 291 -3.37 -6.82 12.27
CA ARG A 291 -4.56 -5.95 12.31
C ARG A 291 -5.66 -6.51 13.19
N LYS A 292 -5.97 -7.81 13.06
CA LYS A 292 -6.96 -8.51 13.87
C LYS A 292 -6.62 -8.43 15.37
N ASN A 293 -5.37 -8.72 15.75
CA ASN A 293 -4.90 -8.65 17.14
C ASN A 293 -5.01 -7.23 17.72
N VAL A 294 -4.59 -6.21 16.96
CA VAL A 294 -4.63 -4.81 17.40
C VAL A 294 -6.06 -4.28 17.55
N GLN A 295 -7.00 -4.80 16.77
CA GLN A 295 -8.42 -4.41 16.80
C GLN A 295 -9.26 -5.21 17.79
N GLY A 296 -8.70 -6.23 18.45
CA GLY A 296 -9.42 -7.09 19.39
C GLY A 296 -10.52 -7.96 18.73
N LYS A 297 -10.29 -8.38 17.48
CA LYS A 297 -11.25 -9.17 16.67
C LYS A 297 -10.78 -10.58 16.48
#